data_124f99ee1c23a3050a45cbcd822730ce
#
_entry.id   124f99ee1c23a3050a45cbcd822730ce
#
_cell.length_a   1.000
_cell.length_b   1.000
_cell.length_c   1.000
_cell.angle_alpha   90.00
_cell.angle_beta   90.00
_cell.angle_gamma   90.00
#
_symmetry.space_group_name_H-M   'P 1'
#
loop_
_entity.id
_entity.type
_entity.pdbx_description
1 polymer ?
#
loop_
_entity_poly.entity_id
_entity_poly.type
_entity_poly.pdbx_seq_one_letter_code
_entity_poly.pdbx_strand_id
1 'polypeptide(L)'
;MDKNEQQLPRLGEPVPAFEAMTTQGKVSFPADYKGKWVILFSHPADFTPICTTEILTFGARTEEFRALNCELVGLSVDSRNSHIAWLKTIREKIEYKGMKDVKVGFPIIDDVAMKVASLYGMIQPGESQTAAVRAVFFVDPKGVLRAMICLLYTSPSPRDA
;
A
#
# COMPACT_ATOMS: atom_id res chain seq x y z
N MET A 1 31.87 -0.42 11.85
CA MET A 1 31.29 0.45 10.79
C MET A 1 30.16 -0.31 10.14
N ASP A 2 29.05 -0.43 10.84
CA ASP A 2 27.88 -1.12 10.35
C ASP A 2 26.92 -0.10 9.77
N LYS A 3 27.07 0.14 8.50
CA LYS A 3 26.15 0.96 7.74
C LYS A 3 25.22 0.07 6.94
N ASN A 4 24.28 -0.55 7.61
CA ASN A 4 23.01 -0.86 7.01
C ASN A 4 22.20 0.46 6.93
N GLU A 5 22.73 1.42 6.20
CA GLU A 5 21.88 2.51 5.71
C GLU A 5 20.91 1.87 4.74
N GLN A 6 19.71 1.59 5.23
CA GLN A 6 18.58 1.19 4.41
C GLN A 6 18.40 2.25 3.33
N GLN A 7 18.88 1.92 2.14
CA GLN A 7 18.84 2.84 1.02
C GLN A 7 17.40 2.91 0.55
N LEU A 8 16.72 4.00 0.89
CA LEU A 8 15.36 4.25 0.41
C LEU A 8 15.31 4.22 -1.12
N PRO A 9 14.21 3.79 -1.71
CA PRO A 9 14.01 3.90 -3.16
C PRO A 9 14.25 5.33 -3.63
N ARG A 10 14.95 5.47 -4.74
CA ARG A 10 15.31 6.79 -5.29
C ARG A 10 14.55 7.07 -6.58
N LEU A 11 14.16 8.32 -6.75
CA LEU A 11 13.51 8.78 -7.99
C LEU A 11 14.45 8.59 -9.19
N GLY A 12 13.89 8.05 -10.27
CA GLY A 12 14.64 7.78 -11.51
C GLY A 12 15.45 6.50 -11.51
N GLU A 13 15.45 5.74 -10.41
CA GLU A 13 16.13 4.46 -10.30
C GLU A 13 15.15 3.27 -10.30
N PRO A 14 15.61 2.06 -10.67
CA PRO A 14 14.81 0.86 -10.52
C PRO A 14 14.39 0.66 -9.06
N VAL A 15 13.13 0.31 -8.84
CA VAL A 15 12.63 0.03 -7.48
C VAL A 15 13.22 -1.27 -6.93
N PRO A 16 13.41 -1.38 -5.61
CA PRO A 16 13.83 -2.64 -4.98
C PRO A 16 12.86 -3.77 -5.31
N ALA A 17 13.38 -4.88 -5.82
CA ALA A 17 12.60 -6.07 -6.12
C ALA A 17 12.30 -6.88 -4.85
N PHE A 18 11.12 -7.47 -4.78
CA PHE A 18 10.74 -8.36 -3.71
C PHE A 18 9.70 -9.40 -4.16
N GLU A 19 9.56 -10.44 -3.37
CA GLU A 19 8.45 -11.39 -3.45
C GLU A 19 7.65 -11.33 -2.15
N ALA A 20 6.33 -11.36 -2.26
CA ALA A 20 5.44 -11.31 -1.10
C ALA A 20 4.16 -12.10 -1.34
N MET A 21 3.52 -12.54 -0.25
CA MET A 21 2.16 -13.08 -0.29
C MET A 21 1.16 -11.93 -0.25
N THR A 22 0.05 -12.12 -0.93
CA THR A 22 -1.04 -11.14 -0.99
C THR A 22 -2.38 -11.82 -0.78
N THR A 23 -3.44 -11.04 -0.71
CA THR A 23 -4.83 -11.53 -0.73
C THR A 23 -5.18 -12.33 -2.00
N GLN A 24 -4.40 -12.18 -3.07
CA GLN A 24 -4.64 -12.83 -4.37
C GLN A 24 -3.54 -13.83 -4.76
N GLY A 25 -2.69 -14.24 -3.81
CA GLY A 25 -1.58 -15.15 -4.04
C GLY A 25 -0.22 -14.46 -4.00
N LYS A 26 0.83 -15.16 -4.44
CA LYS A 26 2.19 -14.62 -4.45
C LYS A 26 2.37 -13.59 -5.56
N VAL A 27 3.10 -12.53 -5.26
CA VAL A 27 3.50 -11.50 -6.22
C VAL A 27 5.02 -11.38 -6.25
N SER A 28 5.58 -11.19 -7.46
CA SER A 28 6.97 -10.77 -7.69
C SER A 28 6.97 -9.33 -8.18
N PHE A 29 7.43 -8.41 -7.35
CA PHE A 29 7.40 -6.99 -7.65
C PHE A 29 8.80 -6.47 -8.03
N PRO A 30 8.99 -5.66 -9.05
CA PRO A 30 7.99 -5.15 -10.01
C PRO A 30 7.76 -6.06 -11.23
N ALA A 31 8.36 -7.26 -11.26
CA ALA A 31 8.40 -8.14 -12.45
C ALA A 31 7.01 -8.47 -13.02
N ASP A 32 6.03 -8.76 -12.14
CA ASP A 32 4.66 -9.12 -12.54
C ASP A 32 3.90 -7.94 -13.18
N TYR A 33 4.40 -6.72 -13.02
CA TYR A 33 3.80 -5.49 -13.53
C TYR A 33 4.55 -4.89 -14.71
N LYS A 34 5.50 -5.63 -15.30
CA LYS A 34 6.26 -5.16 -16.46
C LYS A 34 5.33 -4.77 -17.61
N GLY A 35 5.56 -3.59 -18.17
CA GLY A 35 4.72 -3.04 -19.23
C GLY A 35 3.50 -2.26 -18.74
N LYS A 36 3.28 -2.18 -17.43
CA LYS A 36 2.21 -1.42 -16.80
C LYS A 36 2.75 -0.45 -15.76
N TRP A 37 2.06 0.64 -15.56
CA TRP A 37 2.24 1.44 -14.35
C TRP A 37 1.73 0.66 -13.14
N VAL A 38 2.38 0.79 -12.00
CA VAL A 38 1.89 0.25 -10.75
C VAL A 38 2.03 1.28 -9.64
N ILE A 39 0.99 1.41 -8.84
CA ILE A 39 0.98 2.22 -7.63
C ILE A 39 1.02 1.28 -6.45
N LEU A 40 2.17 1.25 -5.76
CA LEU A 40 2.34 0.57 -4.48
C LEU A 40 2.04 1.56 -3.37
N PHE A 41 1.07 1.26 -2.53
CA PHE A 41 0.71 2.14 -1.43
C PHE A 41 0.52 1.37 -0.12
N SER A 42 0.93 1.99 0.97
CA SER A 42 0.81 1.42 2.31
C SER A 42 -0.26 2.13 3.13
N HIS A 43 -0.86 1.40 4.05
CA HIS A 43 -1.74 1.94 5.07
C HIS A 43 -1.34 1.43 6.47
N PRO A 44 -1.59 2.21 7.53
CA PRO A 44 -1.13 1.87 8.88
C PRO A 44 -1.74 0.60 9.45
N ALA A 45 -3.05 0.39 9.29
CA ALA A 45 -3.73 -0.78 9.83
C ALA A 45 -5.08 -1.05 9.17
N ASP A 46 -5.43 -2.33 9.01
CA ASP A 46 -6.77 -2.76 8.63
C ASP A 46 -7.82 -2.32 9.66
N PHE A 47 -9.08 -2.29 9.25
CA PHE A 47 -10.23 -1.95 10.11
C PHE A 47 -10.20 -0.55 10.73
N THR A 48 -9.36 0.34 10.26
CA THR A 48 -9.36 1.75 10.69
C THR A 48 -10.22 2.60 9.76
N PRO A 49 -10.86 3.69 10.25
CA PRO A 49 -11.81 4.47 9.44
C PRO A 49 -11.22 5.05 8.16
N ILE A 50 -10.07 5.70 8.25
CA ILE A 50 -9.41 6.35 7.10
C ILE A 50 -8.95 5.30 6.09
N CYS A 51 -8.28 4.24 6.54
CA CYS A 51 -7.83 3.18 5.66
C CYS A 51 -9.00 2.46 4.97
N THR A 52 -10.12 2.29 5.68
CA THR A 52 -11.33 1.67 5.14
C THR A 52 -11.92 2.49 3.99
N THR A 53 -12.09 3.81 4.17
CA THR A 53 -12.61 4.68 3.11
C THR A 53 -11.65 4.82 1.93
N GLU A 54 -10.35 4.79 2.18
CA GLU A 54 -9.31 4.82 1.14
C GLU A 54 -9.34 3.56 0.28
N ILE A 55 -9.29 2.37 0.88
CA ILE A 55 -9.35 1.09 0.17
C ILE A 55 -10.67 0.90 -0.58
N LEU A 56 -11.79 1.31 0.02
CA LEU A 56 -13.10 1.28 -0.63
C LEU A 56 -13.11 2.17 -1.87
N THR A 57 -12.58 3.39 -1.75
CA THR A 57 -12.53 4.35 -2.86
C THR A 57 -11.63 3.84 -4.00
N PHE A 58 -10.44 3.32 -3.69
CA PHE A 58 -9.58 2.72 -4.70
C PHE A 58 -10.19 1.46 -5.31
N GLY A 59 -10.86 0.63 -4.51
CA GLY A 59 -11.57 -0.54 -4.98
C GLY A 59 -12.67 -0.18 -5.98
N ALA A 60 -13.48 0.82 -5.68
CA ALA A 60 -14.54 1.31 -6.56
C ALA A 60 -14.01 1.89 -7.87
N ARG A 61 -12.78 2.40 -7.89
CA ARG A 61 -12.15 3.05 -9.05
C ARG A 61 -11.07 2.21 -9.72
N THR A 62 -10.93 0.95 -9.36
CA THR A 62 -9.87 0.08 -9.91
C THR A 62 -9.87 0.03 -11.44
N GLU A 63 -11.06 -0.05 -12.06
CA GLU A 63 -11.17 -0.10 -13.52
C GLU A 63 -10.75 1.21 -14.20
N GLU A 64 -10.90 2.35 -13.53
CA GLU A 64 -10.41 3.64 -14.04
C GLU A 64 -8.87 3.63 -14.10
N PHE A 65 -8.19 3.08 -13.09
CA PHE A 65 -6.74 2.92 -13.11
C PHE A 65 -6.30 1.95 -14.21
N ARG A 66 -6.99 0.82 -14.37
CA ARG A 66 -6.70 -0.15 -15.43
C ARG A 66 -6.87 0.42 -16.82
N ALA A 67 -7.86 1.29 -17.03
CA ALA A 67 -8.04 2.01 -18.29
C ALA A 67 -6.85 2.92 -18.64
N LEU A 68 -6.07 3.34 -17.63
CA LEU A 68 -4.82 4.10 -17.78
C LEU A 68 -3.57 3.20 -17.81
N ASN A 69 -3.74 1.89 -18.01
CA ASN A 69 -2.66 0.90 -17.93
C ASN A 69 -1.92 0.93 -16.58
N CYS A 70 -2.66 1.08 -15.49
CA CYS A 70 -2.13 1.19 -14.14
C CYS A 70 -2.79 0.15 -13.21
N GLU A 71 -1.97 -0.59 -12.47
CA GLU A 71 -2.41 -1.52 -11.43
C GLU A 71 -2.17 -0.94 -10.05
N LEU A 72 -2.98 -1.37 -9.08
CA LEU A 72 -2.86 -0.98 -7.67
C LEU A 72 -2.37 -2.16 -6.85
N VAL A 73 -1.49 -1.91 -5.90
CA VAL A 73 -1.01 -2.88 -4.91
C VAL A 73 -1.00 -2.22 -3.54
N GLY A 74 -1.81 -2.74 -2.63
CA GLY A 74 -1.83 -2.28 -1.24
C GLY A 74 -0.85 -3.05 -0.36
N LEU A 75 -0.47 -2.47 0.77
CA LEU A 75 0.40 -3.09 1.76
C LEU A 75 0.05 -2.59 3.17
N SER A 76 0.03 -3.50 4.12
CA SER A 76 0.19 -3.17 5.54
C SER A 76 0.88 -4.32 6.27
N VAL A 77 1.24 -4.09 7.54
CA VAL A 77 1.86 -5.09 8.41
C VAL A 77 0.87 -6.08 9.01
N ASP A 78 -0.41 -5.97 8.64
CA ASP A 78 -1.45 -6.91 9.06
C ASP A 78 -1.32 -8.25 8.31
N SER A 79 -1.92 -9.30 8.87
CA SER A 79 -1.91 -10.63 8.28
C SER A 79 -2.85 -10.73 7.07
N ARG A 80 -2.59 -11.71 6.21
CA ARG A 80 -3.47 -12.05 5.08
C ARG A 80 -4.91 -12.32 5.53
N ASN A 81 -5.08 -13.01 6.65
CA ASN A 81 -6.41 -13.30 7.18
C ASN A 81 -7.14 -12.03 7.63
N SER A 82 -6.42 -11.08 8.23
CA SER A 82 -6.96 -9.76 8.54
C SER A 82 -7.42 -9.04 7.28
N HIS A 83 -6.57 -8.97 6.25
CA HIS A 83 -6.92 -8.35 4.96
C HIS A 83 -8.17 -8.97 4.35
N ILE A 84 -8.26 -10.29 4.28
CA ILE A 84 -9.41 -10.99 3.69
C ILE A 84 -10.69 -10.68 4.48
N ALA A 85 -10.64 -10.72 5.80
CA ALA A 85 -11.78 -10.39 6.66
C ALA A 85 -12.21 -8.92 6.50
N TRP A 86 -11.24 -8.02 6.41
CA TRP A 86 -11.49 -6.60 6.21
C TRP A 86 -12.11 -6.30 4.85
N LEU A 87 -11.59 -6.86 3.76
CA LEU A 87 -12.15 -6.71 2.41
C LEU A 87 -13.58 -7.25 2.32
N LYS A 88 -13.86 -8.37 3.01
CA LYS A 88 -15.22 -8.91 3.13
C LYS A 88 -16.14 -7.91 3.85
N THR A 89 -15.68 -7.34 4.97
CA THR A 89 -16.43 -6.33 5.72
C THR A 89 -16.69 -5.08 4.89
N ILE A 90 -15.70 -4.60 4.15
CA ILE A 90 -15.87 -3.46 3.23
C ILE A 90 -16.98 -3.74 2.24
N ARG A 91 -16.96 -4.91 1.60
CA ARG A 91 -17.96 -5.28 0.60
C ARG A 91 -19.37 -5.42 1.19
N GLU A 92 -19.49 -6.08 2.34
CA GLU A 92 -20.80 -6.49 2.88
C GLU A 92 -21.46 -5.43 3.76
N LYS A 93 -20.68 -4.56 4.39
CA LYS A 93 -21.16 -3.71 5.49
C LYS A 93 -20.84 -2.22 5.37
N ILE A 94 -19.95 -1.85 4.45
CA ILE A 94 -19.51 -0.45 4.39
C ILE A 94 -20.14 0.25 3.18
N GLU A 95 -20.73 1.38 3.44
CA GLU A 95 -21.17 2.34 2.43
C GLU A 95 -20.51 3.69 2.71
N TYR A 96 -19.95 4.32 1.68
CA TYR A 96 -19.31 5.62 1.78
C TYR A 96 -19.52 6.43 0.51
N LYS A 97 -20.11 7.61 0.63
CA LYS A 97 -20.40 8.50 -0.51
C LYS A 97 -21.12 7.81 -1.67
N GLY A 98 -22.11 6.96 -1.37
CA GLY A 98 -22.86 6.21 -2.35
C GLY A 98 -22.16 4.97 -2.93
N MET A 99 -20.91 4.72 -2.57
CA MET A 99 -20.19 3.49 -2.93
C MET A 99 -20.55 2.39 -1.93
N LYS A 100 -21.10 1.30 -2.42
CA LYS A 100 -21.52 0.12 -1.65
C LYS A 100 -21.24 -1.15 -2.45
N ASP A 101 -21.23 -2.29 -1.79
CA ASP A 101 -20.92 -3.60 -2.40
C ASP A 101 -19.59 -3.61 -3.17
N VAL A 102 -18.61 -2.82 -2.73
CA VAL A 102 -17.35 -2.65 -3.43
C VAL A 102 -16.49 -3.89 -3.27
N LYS A 103 -16.24 -4.57 -4.39
CA LYS A 103 -15.24 -5.63 -4.48
C LYS A 103 -13.88 -5.04 -4.82
N VAL A 104 -12.95 -5.11 -3.87
CA VAL A 104 -11.57 -4.66 -4.09
C VAL A 104 -10.86 -5.63 -5.01
N GLY A 105 -10.54 -5.19 -6.22
CA GLY A 105 -9.96 -6.02 -7.28
C GLY A 105 -8.43 -6.06 -7.34
N PHE A 106 -7.74 -5.35 -6.47
CA PHE A 106 -6.28 -5.33 -6.40
C PHE A 106 -5.76 -6.11 -5.17
N PRO A 107 -4.53 -6.67 -5.23
CA PRO A 107 -3.94 -7.39 -4.12
C PRO A 107 -3.50 -6.48 -2.98
N ILE A 108 -3.56 -6.99 -1.75
CA ILE A 108 -2.97 -6.37 -0.57
C ILE A 108 -1.91 -7.31 -0.01
N ILE A 109 -0.68 -6.80 0.12
CA ILE A 109 0.47 -7.53 0.65
C ILE A 109 0.34 -7.68 2.17
N ASP A 110 0.54 -8.91 2.66
CA ASP A 110 0.65 -9.22 4.08
C ASP A 110 2.12 -9.09 4.54
N ASP A 111 2.50 -7.95 5.03
CA ASP A 111 3.88 -7.68 5.43
C ASP A 111 4.09 -7.78 6.95
N VAL A 112 3.60 -8.85 7.57
CA VAL A 112 3.69 -9.08 9.03
C VAL A 112 5.13 -8.98 9.54
N ALA A 113 6.09 -9.43 8.74
CA ALA A 113 7.52 -9.35 9.08
C ALA A 113 8.13 -7.97 8.80
N MET A 114 7.35 -7.00 8.32
CA MET A 114 7.80 -5.65 7.95
C MET A 114 8.96 -5.64 6.94
N LYS A 115 9.07 -6.69 6.13
CA LYS A 115 10.18 -6.87 5.19
C LYS A 115 10.10 -5.89 4.02
N VAL A 116 8.94 -5.81 3.38
CA VAL A 116 8.72 -4.88 2.26
C VAL A 116 8.64 -3.45 2.77
N ALA A 117 7.91 -3.23 3.87
CA ALA A 117 7.79 -1.92 4.49
C ALA A 117 9.15 -1.33 4.87
N SER A 118 10.06 -2.15 5.42
CA SER A 118 11.42 -1.72 5.71
C SER A 118 12.24 -1.43 4.45
N LEU A 119 12.13 -2.30 3.43
CA LEU A 119 12.84 -2.14 2.16
C LEU A 119 12.49 -0.83 1.44
N TYR A 120 11.24 -0.38 1.56
CA TYR A 120 10.73 0.84 0.94
C TYR A 120 10.73 2.06 1.89
N GLY A 121 11.31 1.93 3.09
CA GLY A 121 11.36 3.02 4.06
C GLY A 121 10.00 3.42 4.64
N MET A 122 9.04 2.52 4.62
CA MET A 122 7.69 2.75 5.15
C MET A 122 7.63 2.64 6.68
N ILE A 123 8.65 2.08 7.32
CA ILE A 123 8.77 2.03 8.77
C ILE A 123 9.56 3.26 9.22
N GLN A 124 8.88 4.16 9.90
CA GLN A 124 9.43 5.42 10.39
C GLN A 124 9.42 5.41 11.92
N PRO A 125 10.57 5.20 12.57
CA PRO A 125 10.61 5.05 14.04
C PRO A 125 10.08 6.25 14.83
N GLY A 126 10.12 7.45 14.24
CA GLY A 126 9.53 8.65 14.83
C GLY A 126 8.01 8.65 14.87
N GLU A 127 7.36 7.82 14.04
CA GLU A 127 5.90 7.68 13.98
C GLU A 127 5.45 6.36 14.59
N SER A 128 5.98 5.24 14.09
CA SER A 128 5.68 3.91 14.61
C SER A 128 6.80 2.93 14.27
N GLN A 129 7.07 2.02 15.20
CA GLN A 129 7.98 0.90 14.99
C GLN A 129 7.24 -0.38 14.57
N THR A 130 5.92 -0.36 14.62
CA THR A 130 5.08 -1.56 14.43
C THR A 130 4.03 -1.42 13.34
N ALA A 131 3.96 -0.27 12.68
CA ALA A 131 3.04 -0.03 11.58
C ALA A 131 3.75 0.73 10.45
N ALA A 132 3.34 0.47 9.21
CA ALA A 132 3.79 1.25 8.07
C ALA A 132 3.17 2.64 8.10
N VAL A 133 3.94 3.65 7.69
CA VAL A 133 3.38 4.96 7.40
C VAL A 133 2.55 4.91 6.12
N ARG A 134 1.70 5.91 5.90
CA ARG A 134 0.96 6.06 4.66
C ARG A 134 1.89 6.61 3.57
N ALA A 135 2.26 5.75 2.64
CA ALA A 135 3.16 6.09 1.56
C ALA A 135 2.61 5.60 0.22
N VAL A 136 2.93 6.30 -0.86
CA VAL A 136 2.52 5.96 -2.23
C VAL A 136 3.72 6.04 -3.15
N PHE A 137 3.97 4.99 -3.90
CA PHE A 137 5.07 4.87 -4.85
C PHE A 137 4.51 4.65 -6.26
N PHE A 138 4.86 5.51 -7.19
CA PHE A 138 4.48 5.42 -8.60
C PHE A 138 5.63 4.82 -9.39
N VAL A 139 5.41 3.63 -9.92
CA VAL A 139 6.42 2.85 -10.64
C VAL A 139 5.99 2.73 -12.11
N ASP A 140 6.90 3.06 -13.01
CA ASP A 140 6.63 3.03 -14.44
C ASP A 140 6.70 1.62 -15.04
N PRO A 141 6.30 1.42 -16.34
CA PRO A 141 6.32 0.13 -17.00
C PRO A 141 7.69 -0.56 -17.08
N LYS A 142 8.78 0.18 -16.84
CA LYS A 142 10.14 -0.36 -16.79
C LYS A 142 10.60 -0.71 -15.38
N GLY A 143 9.75 -0.52 -14.36
CA GLY A 143 10.09 -0.74 -12.97
C GLY A 143 10.90 0.37 -12.32
N VAL A 144 10.83 1.59 -12.85
CA VAL A 144 11.55 2.77 -12.35
C VAL A 144 10.62 3.64 -11.51
N LEU A 145 11.10 4.09 -10.35
CA LEU A 145 10.36 4.99 -9.47
C LEU A 145 10.25 6.40 -10.09
N ARG A 146 9.03 6.88 -10.29
CA ARG A 146 8.76 8.18 -10.92
C ARG A 146 8.26 9.24 -9.95
N ALA A 147 7.54 8.83 -8.92
CA ALA A 147 7.08 9.71 -7.86
C ALA A 147 6.89 8.91 -6.58
N MET A 148 7.02 9.57 -5.44
CA MET A 148 6.64 9.02 -4.15
C MET A 148 6.03 10.12 -3.29
N ILE A 149 5.02 9.75 -2.51
CA ILE A 149 4.36 10.59 -1.53
C ILE A 149 4.41 9.85 -0.21
N CYS A 150 5.04 10.43 0.79
CA CYS A 150 5.03 9.92 2.15
C CYS A 150 4.26 10.91 3.02
N LEU A 151 3.19 10.46 3.63
CA LEU A 151 2.40 11.26 4.53
C LEU A 151 2.80 10.92 5.96
N LEU A 152 3.49 11.84 6.59
CA LEU A 152 3.59 11.86 8.05
C LEU A 152 2.19 12.17 8.59
N TYR A 153 1.64 11.23 9.34
CA TYR A 153 0.37 11.44 10.00
C TYR A 153 0.59 12.29 11.24
N THR A 154 0.70 13.58 11.05
CA THR A 154 0.45 14.54 12.12
C THR A 154 -1.04 14.86 12.08
N SER A 155 -1.85 14.01 12.68
CA SER A 155 -3.11 14.48 13.18
C SER A 155 -2.78 15.52 14.25
N PRO A 156 -3.18 16.80 14.11
CA PRO A 156 -3.12 17.68 15.26
C PRO A 156 -3.96 17.01 16.36
N SER A 157 -3.29 16.56 17.39
CA SER A 157 -3.96 16.12 18.59
C SER A 157 -4.83 17.29 19.06
N PRO A 158 -6.03 17.07 19.58
CA PRO A 158 -6.79 18.13 20.27
C PRO A 158 -6.00 18.82 21.38
N ARG A 159 -4.83 18.27 21.75
CA ARG A 159 -3.90 18.86 22.71
C ARG A 159 -2.92 19.87 22.09
N ASP A 160 -2.83 19.91 20.76
CA ASP A 160 -1.94 20.83 20.03
C ASP A 160 -2.71 22.02 19.39
N ALA A 161 -3.99 22.08 19.71
CA ALA A 161 -4.86 23.20 19.34
C ALA A 161 -4.87 24.30 20.41
#